data_d246af5f515b43375b12d4f4267262e6
#
_entry.id   d246af5f515b43375b12d4f4267262e6
#
_cell.length_a   1.000
_cell.length_b   1.000
_cell.length_c   1.000
_cell.angle_alpha   90.00
_cell.angle_beta   90.00
_cell.angle_gamma   90.00
#
_symmetry.space_group_name_H-M   'P 1'
#
loop_
_entity.id
_entity.type
_entity.pdbx_description
1 polymer ?
#
loop_
_entity_poly.entity_id
_entity_poly.type
_entity_poly.pdbx_seq_one_letter_code
_entity_poly.pdbx_strand_id
1 'polypeptide(L)'
;MNTRLAPPRTTRAGRRNRQIMNASATAIANHTPAFSAETISTRRSAQPLPSPAVLRQRLPLSDALAARIHDDRNAIRAVLDGRDPRLLVVIGPCSLHDPAAALEYAERLATLAPEVSDQLLLVMRAYVEKPRTTVGWKGLMYDPHLDGSGNMAEGLHLSRRLMLDILQAGLPIATELLQPLAAGYFDDLLGWAAVGARTSESQIHRELVSGLDLPVGFKNGTDGGLSVACDAMRSAEHPHQHFGIDDLGHPALLQTRGNPDTHLVLRGGHGAPNYDADSVAAARRALEKQGIASRIMVDCSHANSGKNPLRQPAVLQSVIEQRLAGDMSLRGVMLESHLFDGCQPLAAELRYGVSITDGCLGWAATEHMLRKAAQQLRD
;
A
#
# COMPACT_ATOMS: atom_id res chain seq x y z
N MET A 1 23.94 -27.30 73.94
CA MET A 1 25.05 -27.36 72.96
C MET A 1 24.79 -26.28 71.92
N ASN A 2 25.47 -25.14 72.11
CA ASN A 2 25.43 -23.99 71.23
C ASN A 2 26.51 -24.06 70.19
N THR A 3 26.18 -24.02 68.92
CA THR A 3 27.15 -23.72 67.86
C THR A 3 26.68 -22.48 67.06
N ARG A 4 27.40 -21.39 67.28
CA ARG A 4 27.30 -20.15 66.53
C ARG A 4 27.96 -20.33 65.17
N LEU A 5 27.30 -20.05 64.07
CA LEU A 5 27.84 -19.92 62.74
C LEU A 5 28.27 -18.45 62.51
N ALA A 6 29.51 -18.26 62.06
CA ALA A 6 30.14 -16.99 61.74
C ALA A 6 29.62 -16.44 60.39
N PRO A 7 29.61 -15.11 60.15
CA PRO A 7 29.13 -14.50 58.88
C PRO A 7 30.19 -14.65 57.76
N PRO A 8 29.77 -14.72 56.49
CA PRO A 8 30.69 -14.84 55.38
C PRO A 8 31.42 -13.52 55.07
N ARG A 9 32.70 -13.65 54.75
CA ARG A 9 33.60 -12.56 54.36
C ARG A 9 33.16 -11.99 53.01
N THR A 10 32.90 -10.67 52.94
CA THR A 10 32.67 -9.89 51.75
C THR A 10 33.98 -9.75 50.96
N THR A 11 34.04 -10.30 49.75
CA THR A 11 35.17 -10.16 48.84
C THR A 11 35.09 -8.78 48.14
N ARG A 12 36.24 -8.15 48.05
CA ARG A 12 36.54 -6.78 47.57
C ARG A 12 36.51 -6.65 46.04
N ALA A 13 35.48 -7.20 45.37
CA ALA A 13 35.37 -7.17 43.90
C ALA A 13 34.32 -6.19 43.33
N GLY A 14 33.56 -5.50 44.18
CA GLY A 14 32.40 -4.68 43.76
C GLY A 14 32.67 -3.22 43.41
N ARG A 15 33.91 -2.69 43.57
CA ARG A 15 34.19 -1.25 43.36
C ARG A 15 34.91 -0.86 42.07
N ARG A 16 35.45 -1.82 41.29
CA ARG A 16 36.13 -1.49 40.01
C ARG A 16 35.20 -1.41 38.80
N ASN A 17 33.98 -1.97 38.84
CA ASN A 17 33.10 -1.98 37.66
C ASN A 17 32.17 -0.74 37.53
N ARG A 18 32.07 0.12 38.54
CA ARG A 18 31.25 1.38 38.43
C ARG A 18 32.01 2.56 37.81
N GLN A 19 33.36 2.53 37.79
CA GLN A 19 34.14 3.62 37.18
C GLN A 19 34.40 3.41 35.68
N ILE A 20 34.24 2.19 35.16
CA ILE A 20 34.45 1.90 33.74
C ILE A 20 33.21 2.23 32.89
N MET A 21 31.97 2.17 33.47
CA MET A 21 30.76 2.49 32.74
C MET A 21 30.49 3.98 32.57
N ASN A 22 31.05 4.86 33.41
CA ASN A 22 30.85 6.32 33.27
C ASN A 22 31.88 7.01 32.35
N ALA A 23 32.95 6.33 31.96
CA ALA A 23 33.94 6.88 31.02
C ALA A 23 33.60 6.63 29.55
N SER A 24 32.72 5.67 29.25
CA SER A 24 32.33 5.35 27.86
C SER A 24 31.19 6.21 27.30
N ALA A 25 30.38 6.83 28.15
CA ALA A 25 29.22 7.62 27.68
C ALA A 25 29.59 9.04 27.22
N THR A 26 30.75 9.57 27.64
CA THR A 26 31.17 10.93 27.30
C THR A 26 32.09 10.98 26.07
N ALA A 27 32.61 9.86 25.62
CA ALA A 27 33.50 9.78 24.45
C ALA A 27 32.79 9.59 23.10
N ILE A 28 31.48 9.29 23.11
CA ILE A 28 30.70 9.05 21.87
C ILE A 28 30.16 10.39 21.28
N ALA A 29 30.17 11.48 22.06
CA ALA A 29 29.52 12.72 21.66
C ALA A 29 30.38 13.64 20.76
N ASN A 30 31.67 13.35 20.50
CA ASN A 30 32.55 14.29 19.78
C ASN A 30 33.39 13.69 18.63
N HIS A 31 33.04 12.53 18.12
CA HIS A 31 33.63 12.05 16.87
C HIS A 31 32.55 11.98 15.80
N THR A 32 32.27 13.12 15.16
CA THR A 32 31.77 13.12 13.78
C THR A 32 32.97 12.69 12.93
N PRO A 33 33.01 11.49 12.36
CA PRO A 33 34.05 11.15 11.41
C PRO A 33 33.85 12.09 10.22
N ALA A 34 34.85 12.93 9.91
CA ALA A 34 34.92 13.57 8.64
C ALA A 34 35.07 12.44 7.61
N PHE A 35 33.96 12.05 6.98
CA PHE A 35 34.00 11.20 5.81
C PHE A 35 34.69 12.00 4.71
N SER A 36 35.98 11.73 4.46
CA SER A 36 36.64 12.19 3.26
C SER A 36 35.90 11.59 2.06
N ALA A 37 35.69 12.37 1.03
CA ALA A 37 34.98 11.99 -0.20
C ALA A 37 35.64 10.82 -0.98
N GLU A 38 36.70 10.23 -0.48
CA GLU A 38 37.51 9.21 -1.15
C GLU A 38 37.13 7.75 -0.84
N THR A 39 36.14 7.47 0.02
CA THR A 39 35.71 6.08 0.30
C THR A 39 34.39 5.75 -0.37
N ILE A 40 34.21 6.16 -1.63
CA ILE A 40 33.06 5.69 -2.41
C ILE A 40 33.37 4.27 -2.91
N SER A 41 32.65 3.29 -2.40
CA SER A 41 32.66 1.94 -2.96
C SER A 41 32.47 2.03 -4.49
N THR A 42 33.38 1.49 -5.27
CA THR A 42 33.33 1.46 -6.74
C THR A 42 32.07 0.80 -7.33
N ARG A 43 31.22 0.19 -6.47
CA ARG A 43 30.00 -0.53 -6.88
C ARG A 43 28.70 0.26 -6.66
N ARG A 44 28.74 1.41 -6.00
CA ARG A 44 27.57 2.26 -5.79
C ARG A 44 27.94 3.74 -5.71
N SER A 45 27.07 4.59 -6.24
CA SER A 45 27.05 6.02 -6.03
C SER A 45 25.76 6.40 -5.29
N ALA A 46 25.74 7.54 -4.62
CA ALA A 46 24.55 8.06 -3.94
C ALA A 46 24.29 9.48 -4.38
N GLN A 47 23.03 9.77 -4.71
CA GLN A 47 22.53 11.12 -4.90
C GLN A 47 21.53 11.43 -3.79
N PRO A 48 21.65 12.56 -3.09
CA PRO A 48 20.67 12.98 -2.10
C PRO A 48 19.30 13.21 -2.74
N LEU A 49 18.25 12.70 -2.08
CA LEU A 49 16.86 12.98 -2.42
C LEU A 49 16.30 14.05 -1.46
N PRO A 50 15.28 14.84 -1.87
CA PRO A 50 14.57 15.68 -0.91
C PRO A 50 13.98 14.82 0.20
N SER A 51 13.99 15.30 1.44
CA SER A 51 13.30 14.59 2.52
C SER A 51 11.76 14.68 2.37
N PRO A 52 10.99 13.80 3.05
CA PRO A 52 9.53 13.90 3.08
C PRO A 52 9.04 15.30 3.47
N ALA A 53 9.58 15.91 4.53
CA ALA A 53 9.23 17.25 4.97
C ALA A 53 9.47 18.32 3.87
N VAL A 54 10.60 18.27 3.16
CA VAL A 54 10.91 19.21 2.07
C VAL A 54 9.91 19.04 0.93
N LEU A 55 9.55 17.80 0.57
CA LEU A 55 8.58 17.57 -0.50
C LEU A 55 7.18 18.05 -0.11
N ARG A 56 6.74 17.75 1.12
CA ARG A 56 5.46 18.23 1.66
C ARG A 56 5.40 19.75 1.75
N GLN A 57 6.49 20.42 2.10
CA GLN A 57 6.57 21.89 2.11
C GLN A 57 6.45 22.49 0.69
N ARG A 58 7.04 21.84 -0.32
CA ARG A 58 6.95 22.29 -1.73
C ARG A 58 5.58 22.05 -2.35
N LEU A 59 4.92 20.99 -1.93
CA LEU A 59 3.59 20.54 -2.39
C LEU A 59 2.70 20.29 -1.17
N PRO A 60 2.23 21.38 -0.52
CA PRO A 60 1.49 21.27 0.73
C PRO A 60 0.08 20.71 0.50
N LEU A 61 -0.39 19.98 1.49
CA LEU A 61 -1.79 19.58 1.61
C LEU A 61 -2.57 20.73 2.28
N SER A 62 -3.67 21.17 1.67
CA SER A 62 -4.55 22.17 2.30
C SER A 62 -5.38 21.53 3.42
N ASP A 63 -5.78 22.33 4.43
CA ASP A 63 -6.60 21.86 5.54
C ASP A 63 -7.92 21.23 5.07
N ALA A 64 -8.56 21.81 4.04
CA ALA A 64 -9.79 21.28 3.45
C ALA A 64 -9.57 19.90 2.82
N LEU A 65 -8.45 19.71 2.14
CA LEU A 65 -8.12 18.44 1.52
C LEU A 65 -7.70 17.39 2.57
N ALA A 66 -7.00 17.80 3.63
CA ALA A 66 -6.66 16.95 4.76
C ALA A 66 -7.91 16.43 5.49
N ALA A 67 -8.87 17.32 5.75
CA ALA A 67 -10.16 16.94 6.33
C ALA A 67 -10.91 15.93 5.46
N ARG A 68 -10.95 16.15 4.13
CA ARG A 68 -11.61 15.21 3.20
C ARG A 68 -10.91 13.85 3.18
N ILE A 69 -9.59 13.78 3.17
CA ILE A 69 -8.85 12.52 3.22
C ILE A 69 -9.16 11.76 4.52
N HIS A 70 -9.30 12.47 5.63
CA HIS A 70 -9.72 11.86 6.89
C HIS A 70 -11.13 11.26 6.78
N ASP A 71 -12.08 11.99 6.19
CA ASP A 71 -13.45 11.51 5.97
C ASP A 71 -13.47 10.33 5.00
N ASP A 72 -12.68 10.36 3.93
CA ASP A 72 -12.52 9.24 2.98
C ASP A 72 -12.00 7.98 3.68
N ARG A 73 -10.99 8.10 4.55
CA ARG A 73 -10.48 6.98 5.38
C ARG A 73 -11.58 6.40 6.26
N ASN A 74 -12.37 7.27 6.90
CA ASN A 74 -13.48 6.86 7.77
C ASN A 74 -14.60 6.17 6.97
N ALA A 75 -14.92 6.64 5.77
CA ALA A 75 -15.87 5.99 4.88
C ALA A 75 -15.38 4.60 4.44
N ILE A 76 -14.10 4.46 4.08
CA ILE A 76 -13.51 3.18 3.72
C ILE A 76 -13.53 2.21 4.92
N ARG A 77 -13.16 2.67 6.12
CA ARG A 77 -13.27 1.90 7.37
C ARG A 77 -14.71 1.42 7.61
N ALA A 78 -15.68 2.31 7.42
CA ALA A 78 -17.10 1.97 7.62
C ALA A 78 -17.56 0.85 6.68
N VAL A 79 -17.14 0.87 5.40
CA VAL A 79 -17.42 -0.22 4.45
C VAL A 79 -16.73 -1.51 4.89
N LEU A 80 -15.47 -1.48 5.23
CA LEU A 80 -14.71 -2.65 5.67
C LEU A 80 -15.29 -3.28 6.94
N ASP A 81 -15.77 -2.47 7.87
CA ASP A 81 -16.43 -2.91 9.12
C ASP A 81 -17.89 -3.37 8.90
N GLY A 82 -18.47 -3.11 7.75
CA GLY A 82 -19.88 -3.42 7.44
C GLY A 82 -20.89 -2.48 8.08
N ARG A 83 -20.45 -1.33 8.57
CA ARG A 83 -21.33 -0.24 9.04
C ARG A 83 -21.91 0.56 7.86
N ASP A 84 -21.24 0.52 6.73
CA ASP A 84 -21.68 1.04 5.43
C ASP A 84 -21.89 -0.16 4.49
N PRO A 85 -23.08 -0.36 3.91
CA PRO A 85 -23.40 -1.51 3.08
C PRO A 85 -22.79 -1.45 1.67
N ARG A 86 -22.25 -0.33 1.24
CA ARG A 86 -21.66 -0.16 -0.09
C ARG A 86 -20.53 -1.17 -0.34
N LEU A 87 -20.20 -1.36 -1.60
CA LEU A 87 -19.01 -2.10 -2.03
C LEU A 87 -17.85 -1.13 -2.27
N LEU A 88 -16.71 -1.36 -1.61
CA LEU A 88 -15.47 -0.61 -1.89
C LEU A 88 -14.91 -1.02 -3.25
N VAL A 89 -14.66 -0.07 -4.14
CA VAL A 89 -14.11 -0.32 -5.48
C VAL A 89 -12.82 0.46 -5.66
N VAL A 90 -11.68 -0.23 -5.56
CA VAL A 90 -10.35 0.34 -5.85
C VAL A 90 -10.06 0.13 -7.34
N ILE A 91 -10.11 1.21 -8.14
CA ILE A 91 -10.09 1.11 -9.60
C ILE A 91 -9.21 2.18 -10.24
N GLY A 92 -8.51 1.83 -11.32
CA GLY A 92 -7.69 2.76 -12.11
C GLY A 92 -6.53 2.06 -12.81
N PRO A 93 -5.62 2.83 -13.42
CA PRO A 93 -4.50 2.29 -14.17
C PRO A 93 -3.66 1.29 -13.36
N CYS A 94 -3.11 0.29 -14.05
CA CYS A 94 -2.18 -0.67 -13.44
C CYS A 94 -0.99 0.06 -12.81
N SER A 95 -0.47 1.08 -13.52
CA SER A 95 0.51 2.04 -13.02
C SER A 95 0.32 3.39 -13.70
N LEU A 96 0.62 4.48 -12.98
CA LEU A 96 0.61 5.82 -13.55
C LEU A 96 1.96 6.07 -14.23
N HIS A 97 1.95 6.28 -15.55
CA HIS A 97 3.15 6.58 -16.33
C HIS A 97 3.01 7.87 -17.15
N ASP A 98 1.79 8.28 -17.45
CA ASP A 98 1.43 9.49 -18.17
C ASP A 98 0.50 10.31 -17.27
N PRO A 99 0.98 11.46 -16.71
CA PRO A 99 0.17 12.31 -15.86
C PRO A 99 -1.08 12.86 -16.53
N ALA A 100 -1.02 13.19 -17.85
CA ALA A 100 -2.17 13.73 -18.56
C ALA A 100 -3.27 12.68 -18.71
N ALA A 101 -2.91 11.47 -19.13
CA ALA A 101 -3.87 10.37 -19.22
C ALA A 101 -4.43 9.94 -17.87
N ALA A 102 -3.63 10.04 -16.80
CA ALA A 102 -4.07 9.73 -15.44
C ALA A 102 -5.09 10.76 -14.93
N LEU A 103 -4.90 12.05 -15.22
CA LEU A 103 -5.85 13.10 -14.86
C LEU A 103 -7.15 13.02 -15.65
N GLU A 104 -7.07 12.76 -16.97
CA GLU A 104 -8.30 12.53 -17.77
C GLU A 104 -9.09 11.33 -17.23
N TYR A 105 -8.39 10.24 -16.83
CA TYR A 105 -9.06 9.11 -16.20
C TYR A 105 -9.71 9.50 -14.87
N ALA A 106 -9.03 10.30 -14.05
CA ALA A 106 -9.55 10.78 -12.77
C ALA A 106 -10.81 11.65 -12.96
N GLU A 107 -10.80 12.57 -13.92
CA GLU A 107 -11.97 13.43 -14.23
C GLU A 107 -13.18 12.61 -14.66
N ARG A 108 -12.99 11.60 -15.52
CA ARG A 108 -14.06 10.69 -15.93
C ARG A 108 -14.59 9.87 -14.75
N LEU A 109 -13.70 9.35 -13.90
CA LEU A 109 -14.10 8.58 -12.72
C LEU A 109 -14.82 9.45 -11.68
N ALA A 110 -14.37 10.70 -11.48
CA ALA A 110 -15.01 11.68 -10.61
C ALA A 110 -16.40 12.06 -11.09
N THR A 111 -16.60 12.14 -12.41
CA THR A 111 -17.92 12.39 -13.03
C THR A 111 -18.88 11.23 -12.80
N LEU A 112 -18.38 9.99 -12.88
CA LEU A 112 -19.19 8.78 -12.66
C LEU A 112 -19.49 8.54 -11.17
N ALA A 113 -18.59 8.90 -10.28
CA ALA A 113 -18.66 8.53 -8.86
C ALA A 113 -20.00 8.91 -8.19
N PRO A 114 -20.57 10.10 -8.36
CA PRO A 114 -21.88 10.46 -7.77
C PRO A 114 -23.04 9.57 -8.22
N GLU A 115 -23.01 9.07 -9.45
CA GLU A 115 -24.11 8.29 -10.04
C GLU A 115 -24.20 6.86 -9.46
N VAL A 116 -23.11 6.37 -8.88
CA VAL A 116 -23.00 5.02 -8.29
C VAL A 116 -22.76 5.06 -6.79
N SER A 117 -22.68 6.26 -6.18
CA SER A 117 -22.24 6.47 -4.80
C SER A 117 -23.15 5.90 -3.73
N ASP A 118 -24.40 5.59 -4.06
CA ASP A 118 -25.36 4.91 -3.18
C ASP A 118 -25.04 3.43 -2.96
N GLN A 119 -24.32 2.79 -3.90
CA GLN A 119 -23.95 1.37 -3.85
C GLN A 119 -22.45 1.13 -3.83
N LEU A 120 -21.66 1.99 -4.45
CA LEU A 120 -20.23 1.84 -4.64
C LEU A 120 -19.47 3.00 -4.00
N LEU A 121 -18.40 2.69 -3.26
CA LEU A 121 -17.41 3.67 -2.82
C LEU A 121 -16.19 3.55 -3.73
N LEU A 122 -16.04 4.50 -4.67
CA LEU A 122 -14.93 4.48 -5.63
C LEU A 122 -13.67 5.10 -5.02
N VAL A 123 -12.52 4.42 -5.19
CA VAL A 123 -11.19 4.88 -4.79
C VAL A 123 -10.27 4.70 -5.99
N MET A 124 -9.60 5.78 -6.44
CA MET A 124 -8.73 5.69 -7.60
C MET A 124 -7.38 5.08 -7.28
N ARG A 125 -6.95 4.13 -8.09
CA ARG A 125 -5.58 3.60 -8.04
C ARG A 125 -4.59 4.64 -8.53
N ALA A 126 -3.65 5.04 -7.67
CA ALA A 126 -2.55 5.96 -7.96
C ALA A 126 -1.20 5.24 -7.71
N TYR A 127 -0.93 4.21 -8.50
CA TYR A 127 0.25 3.37 -8.37
C TYR A 127 1.43 4.00 -9.10
N VAL A 128 2.32 4.66 -8.36
CA VAL A 128 3.52 5.34 -8.86
C VAL A 128 4.77 4.46 -8.80
N GLU A 129 4.64 3.28 -8.21
CA GLU A 129 5.65 2.23 -8.14
C GLU A 129 5.13 0.96 -8.83
N LYS A 130 6.02 0.18 -9.41
CA LYS A 130 5.67 -1.12 -10.01
C LYS A 130 6.67 -2.20 -9.64
N PRO A 131 6.23 -3.28 -8.97
CA PRO A 131 7.09 -4.42 -8.67
C PRO A 131 7.47 -5.15 -9.96
N ARG A 132 8.76 -5.45 -10.13
CA ARG A 132 9.28 -6.19 -11.28
C ARG A 132 9.87 -7.51 -10.82
N THR A 133 9.53 -8.58 -11.55
CA THR A 133 10.07 -9.92 -11.25
C THR A 133 11.55 -10.02 -11.60
N THR A 134 11.98 -9.34 -12.67
CA THR A 134 13.37 -9.29 -13.12
C THR A 134 13.83 -7.85 -13.30
N VAL A 135 13.77 -7.31 -14.50
CA VAL A 135 14.14 -5.94 -14.85
C VAL A 135 12.97 -5.24 -15.54
N GLY A 136 13.00 -3.92 -15.61
CA GLY A 136 12.00 -3.11 -16.29
C GLY A 136 11.73 -1.80 -15.56
N TRP A 137 10.91 -0.95 -16.16
CA TRP A 137 10.48 0.31 -15.57
C TRP A 137 9.82 0.09 -14.19
N LYS A 138 10.30 0.81 -13.18
CA LYS A 138 9.92 0.63 -11.77
C LYS A 138 8.80 1.55 -11.30
N GLY A 139 8.28 2.41 -12.17
CA GLY A 139 7.23 3.37 -11.84
C GLY A 139 7.63 4.83 -12.03
N LEU A 140 6.63 5.71 -12.06
CA LEU A 140 6.77 7.16 -12.23
C LEU A 140 7.74 7.77 -11.21
N MET A 141 7.71 7.28 -9.98
CA MET A 141 8.58 7.76 -8.90
C MET A 141 10.08 7.55 -9.22
N TYR A 142 10.43 6.47 -9.93
CA TYR A 142 11.82 6.12 -10.22
C TYR A 142 12.34 6.69 -11.54
N ASP A 143 11.49 6.71 -12.56
CA ASP A 143 11.87 7.06 -13.93
C ASP A 143 10.68 7.76 -14.61
N PRO A 144 10.49 9.06 -14.30
CA PRO A 144 9.32 9.82 -14.74
C PRO A 144 9.29 10.08 -16.26
N HIS A 145 10.45 10.05 -16.92
CA HIS A 145 10.58 10.32 -18.34
C HIS A 145 10.61 9.06 -19.22
N LEU A 146 10.59 7.87 -18.61
CA LEU A 146 10.64 6.57 -19.31
C LEU A 146 11.92 6.38 -20.15
N ASP A 147 13.00 7.12 -19.84
CA ASP A 147 14.25 7.15 -20.58
C ASP A 147 15.41 6.44 -19.86
N GLY A 148 15.13 5.86 -18.69
CA GLY A 148 16.13 5.18 -17.86
C GLY A 148 17.09 6.11 -17.12
N SER A 149 16.86 7.44 -17.13
CA SER A 149 17.69 8.42 -16.43
C SER A 149 17.65 8.24 -14.91
N GLY A 150 16.57 7.68 -14.39
CA GLY A 150 16.40 7.44 -12.96
C GLY A 150 16.28 8.73 -12.14
N ASN A 151 15.69 9.80 -12.71
CA ASN A 151 15.49 11.09 -12.02
C ASN A 151 14.44 10.98 -10.90
N MET A 152 14.80 10.28 -9.84
CA MET A 152 13.90 9.98 -8.72
C MET A 152 13.47 11.23 -7.94
N ALA A 153 14.31 12.28 -7.89
CA ALA A 153 13.93 13.53 -7.22
C ALA A 153 12.74 14.20 -7.92
N GLU A 154 12.75 14.22 -9.24
CA GLU A 154 11.63 14.70 -10.04
C GLU A 154 10.45 13.74 -10.00
N GLY A 155 10.71 12.42 -10.04
CA GLY A 155 9.68 11.38 -9.93
C GLY A 155 8.87 11.48 -8.64
N LEU A 156 9.51 11.74 -7.50
CA LEU A 156 8.84 12.01 -6.22
C LEU A 156 7.96 13.26 -6.30
N HIS A 157 8.47 14.34 -6.89
CA HIS A 157 7.71 15.58 -7.06
C HIS A 157 6.49 15.38 -7.95
N LEU A 158 6.66 14.79 -9.12
CA LEU A 158 5.57 14.50 -10.07
C LEU A 158 4.53 13.56 -9.48
N SER A 159 4.97 12.52 -8.79
CA SER A 159 4.06 11.56 -8.13
C SER A 159 3.18 12.24 -7.09
N ARG A 160 3.77 13.05 -6.19
CA ARG A 160 2.99 13.78 -5.18
C ARG A 160 2.06 14.83 -5.81
N ARG A 161 2.54 15.57 -6.84
CA ARG A 161 1.71 16.54 -7.58
C ARG A 161 0.50 15.84 -8.20
N LEU A 162 0.71 14.76 -8.93
CA LEU A 162 -0.35 13.99 -9.58
C LEU A 162 -1.37 13.46 -8.56
N MET A 163 -0.92 12.95 -7.43
CA MET A 163 -1.81 12.51 -6.34
C MET A 163 -2.67 13.66 -5.79
N LEU A 164 -2.07 14.85 -5.60
CA LEU A 164 -2.82 16.04 -5.17
C LEU A 164 -3.86 16.47 -6.22
N ASP A 165 -3.50 16.44 -7.50
CA ASP A 165 -4.42 16.82 -8.58
C ASP A 165 -5.59 15.83 -8.69
N ILE A 166 -5.36 14.52 -8.53
CA ILE A 166 -6.43 13.49 -8.45
C ILE A 166 -7.34 13.73 -7.23
N LEU A 167 -6.76 14.04 -6.08
CA LEU A 167 -7.53 14.39 -4.88
C LEU A 167 -8.37 15.65 -5.12
N GLN A 168 -7.84 16.68 -5.79
CA GLN A 168 -8.59 17.89 -6.14
C GLN A 168 -9.77 17.60 -7.08
N ALA A 169 -9.62 16.62 -7.99
CA ALA A 169 -10.74 16.16 -8.83
C ALA A 169 -11.88 15.49 -8.05
N GLY A 170 -11.70 15.21 -6.75
CA GLY A 170 -12.76 14.71 -5.87
C GLY A 170 -12.69 13.24 -5.52
N LEU A 171 -11.62 12.54 -5.88
CA LEU A 171 -11.47 11.09 -5.64
C LEU A 171 -10.52 10.81 -4.48
N PRO A 172 -10.87 9.89 -3.56
CA PRO A 172 -9.88 9.27 -2.68
C PRO A 172 -8.92 8.41 -3.52
N ILE A 173 -7.67 8.28 -3.05
CA ILE A 173 -6.64 7.54 -3.77
C ILE A 173 -6.12 6.33 -3.01
N ALA A 174 -5.71 5.33 -3.77
CA ALA A 174 -5.10 4.09 -3.30
C ALA A 174 -3.74 3.85 -3.97
N THR A 175 -2.77 3.32 -3.23
CA THR A 175 -1.47 2.91 -3.80
C THR A 175 -1.02 1.55 -3.27
N GLU A 176 0.05 1.00 -3.86
CA GLU A 176 0.78 -0.14 -3.28
C GLU A 176 1.98 0.39 -2.49
N LEU A 177 2.14 -0.11 -1.27
CA LEU A 177 3.32 0.15 -0.43
C LEU A 177 4.43 -0.80 -0.89
N LEU A 178 5.25 -0.38 -1.85
CA LEU A 178 6.31 -1.22 -2.41
C LEU A 178 7.66 -0.92 -1.79
N GLN A 179 8.09 0.35 -1.79
CA GLN A 179 9.29 0.81 -1.11
C GLN A 179 8.90 1.43 0.25
N PRO A 180 9.21 0.75 1.38
CA PRO A 180 8.79 1.25 2.70
C PRO A 180 9.24 2.67 3.02
N LEU A 181 10.46 3.04 2.61
CA LEU A 181 10.98 4.40 2.86
C LEU A 181 10.26 5.48 2.02
N ALA A 182 9.55 5.11 0.96
CA ALA A 182 8.79 6.05 0.16
C ALA A 182 7.42 6.41 0.78
N ALA A 183 6.92 5.61 1.71
CA ALA A 183 5.60 5.85 2.33
C ALA A 183 5.49 7.25 2.94
N GLY A 184 6.50 7.72 3.66
CA GLY A 184 6.53 9.04 4.28
C GLY A 184 6.41 10.23 3.31
N TYR A 185 6.55 10.02 2.01
CA TYR A 185 6.33 11.08 1.00
C TYR A 185 4.87 11.23 0.59
N PHE A 186 4.01 10.21 0.83
CA PHE A 186 2.66 10.12 0.26
C PHE A 186 1.58 9.71 1.25
N ASP A 187 1.90 9.17 2.43
CA ASP A 187 0.92 8.61 3.37
C ASP A 187 -0.15 9.60 3.82
N ASP A 188 0.18 10.90 3.88
CA ASP A 188 -0.75 11.99 4.16
C ASP A 188 -1.85 12.15 3.08
N LEU A 189 -1.63 11.63 1.86
CA LEU A 189 -2.54 11.75 0.72
C LEU A 189 -3.44 10.51 0.53
N LEU A 190 -3.07 9.36 1.13
CA LEU A 190 -3.70 8.08 0.84
C LEU A 190 -5.00 7.87 1.63
N GLY A 191 -6.06 7.42 0.95
CA GLY A 191 -7.26 6.89 1.57
C GLY A 191 -7.15 5.40 1.90
N TRP A 192 -6.43 4.65 1.07
CA TRP A 192 -6.24 3.21 1.17
C TRP A 192 -4.88 2.78 0.59
N ALA A 193 -4.34 1.67 1.08
CA ALA A 193 -3.12 1.10 0.53
C ALA A 193 -3.17 -0.43 0.44
N ALA A 194 -2.33 -1.02 -0.42
CA ALA A 194 -2.09 -2.45 -0.51
C ALA A 194 -0.65 -2.82 -0.17
N VAL A 195 -0.48 -4.01 0.42
CA VAL A 195 0.79 -4.73 0.42
C VAL A 195 0.69 -5.88 -0.59
N GLY A 196 1.62 -5.94 -1.51
CA GLY A 196 1.62 -6.90 -2.62
C GLY A 196 1.88 -8.34 -2.17
N ALA A 197 1.50 -9.31 -3.01
CA ALA A 197 1.67 -10.73 -2.71
C ALA A 197 3.15 -11.14 -2.44
N ARG A 198 4.11 -10.44 -3.06
CA ARG A 198 5.56 -10.71 -2.86
C ARG A 198 6.11 -10.06 -1.59
N THR A 199 5.41 -9.11 -1.01
CA THR A 199 5.84 -8.30 0.13
C THR A 199 5.05 -8.57 1.40
N SER A 200 3.95 -9.34 1.35
CA SER A 200 3.19 -9.74 2.55
C SER A 200 3.99 -10.59 3.55
N GLU A 201 5.02 -11.31 3.09
CA GLU A 201 5.97 -12.01 3.98
C GLU A 201 6.97 -11.09 4.66
N SER A 202 7.21 -9.91 4.10
CA SER A 202 8.26 -8.99 4.55
C SER A 202 7.91 -8.36 5.91
N GLN A 203 8.77 -8.59 6.90
CA GLN A 203 8.65 -7.96 8.22
C GLN A 203 8.62 -6.42 8.12
N ILE A 204 9.48 -5.83 7.29
CA ILE A 204 9.58 -4.37 7.13
C ILE A 204 8.25 -3.77 6.64
N HIS A 205 7.52 -4.46 5.75
CA HIS A 205 6.20 -4.00 5.30
C HIS A 205 5.15 -4.11 6.39
N ARG A 206 5.18 -5.16 7.21
CA ARG A 206 4.26 -5.34 8.34
C ARG A 206 4.49 -4.27 9.42
N GLU A 207 5.75 -3.97 9.72
CA GLU A 207 6.16 -2.89 10.64
C GLU A 207 5.74 -1.52 10.10
N LEU A 208 5.95 -1.24 8.80
CA LEU A 208 5.47 -0.02 8.16
C LEU A 208 3.95 0.13 8.33
N VAL A 209 3.18 -0.90 7.98
CA VAL A 209 1.71 -0.86 8.05
C VAL A 209 1.22 -0.60 9.46
N SER A 210 1.90 -1.12 10.49
CA SER A 210 1.55 -0.90 11.90
C SER A 210 1.63 0.58 12.32
N GLY A 211 2.32 1.41 11.54
CA GLY A 211 2.47 2.86 11.78
C GLY A 211 1.50 3.73 10.99
N LEU A 212 0.72 3.17 10.06
CA LEU A 212 -0.15 3.94 9.17
C LEU A 212 -1.55 4.11 9.76
N ASP A 213 -2.09 5.32 9.70
CA ASP A 213 -3.48 5.63 10.05
C ASP A 213 -4.38 5.60 8.81
N LEU A 214 -4.40 4.46 8.12
CA LEU A 214 -5.28 4.22 6.96
C LEU A 214 -5.54 2.72 6.77
N PRO A 215 -6.66 2.34 6.13
CA PRO A 215 -6.94 0.95 5.80
C PRO A 215 -5.91 0.36 4.82
N VAL A 216 -5.43 -0.86 5.12
CA VAL A 216 -4.44 -1.56 4.30
C VAL A 216 -4.87 -2.98 3.98
N GLY A 217 -4.88 -3.32 2.69
CA GLY A 217 -5.15 -4.67 2.20
C GLY A 217 -3.87 -5.49 2.01
N PHE A 218 -3.77 -6.64 2.67
CA PHE A 218 -2.70 -7.62 2.44
C PHE A 218 -3.13 -8.64 1.39
N LYS A 219 -2.41 -8.70 0.28
CA LYS A 219 -2.66 -9.72 -0.76
C LYS A 219 -2.18 -11.09 -0.29
N ASN A 220 -2.96 -12.13 -0.56
CA ASN A 220 -2.52 -13.51 -0.38
C ASN A 220 -1.24 -13.82 -1.17
N GLY A 221 -0.50 -14.84 -0.75
CA GLY A 221 0.76 -15.25 -1.38
C GLY A 221 0.62 -15.51 -2.88
N THR A 222 1.73 -15.47 -3.62
CA THR A 222 1.75 -15.75 -5.07
C THR A 222 1.36 -17.17 -5.41
N ASP A 223 1.50 -18.08 -4.45
CA ASP A 223 1.05 -19.48 -4.50
C ASP A 223 -0.47 -19.65 -4.30
N GLY A 224 -1.16 -18.62 -3.82
CA GLY A 224 -2.56 -18.65 -3.42
C GLY A 224 -2.77 -18.85 -1.93
N GLY A 225 -1.69 -19.07 -1.16
CA GLY A 225 -1.72 -19.32 0.28
C GLY A 225 -2.24 -18.10 1.07
N LEU A 226 -3.10 -18.36 2.07
CA LEU A 226 -3.73 -17.32 2.88
C LEU A 226 -2.98 -17.01 4.17
N SER A 227 -2.20 -17.99 4.70
CA SER A 227 -1.54 -17.86 6.00
C SER A 227 -0.63 -16.63 6.09
N VAL A 228 0.14 -16.36 5.03
CA VAL A 228 1.06 -15.23 4.95
C VAL A 228 0.33 -13.89 5.17
N ALA A 229 -0.82 -13.70 4.50
CA ALA A 229 -1.61 -12.48 4.65
C ALA A 229 -2.24 -12.38 6.05
N CYS A 230 -2.75 -13.49 6.60
CA CYS A 230 -3.28 -13.52 7.96
C CYS A 230 -2.21 -13.18 9.01
N ASP A 231 -1.01 -13.77 8.89
CA ASP A 231 0.12 -13.48 9.78
C ASP A 231 0.58 -12.02 9.64
N ALA A 232 0.55 -11.47 8.41
CA ALA A 232 0.87 -10.07 8.15
C ALA A 232 -0.13 -9.11 8.83
N MET A 233 -1.43 -9.39 8.72
CA MET A 233 -2.49 -8.61 9.38
C MET A 233 -2.32 -8.63 10.90
N ARG A 234 -2.12 -9.81 11.50
CA ARG A 234 -1.87 -9.93 12.95
C ARG A 234 -0.62 -9.18 13.39
N SER A 235 0.48 -9.30 12.63
CA SER A 235 1.70 -8.56 12.93
C SER A 235 1.46 -7.05 12.87
N ALA A 236 0.82 -6.55 11.80
CA ALA A 236 0.57 -5.12 11.62
C ALA A 236 -0.41 -4.53 12.65
N GLU A 237 -1.29 -5.33 13.26
CA GLU A 237 -2.20 -4.89 14.32
C GLU A 237 -1.47 -4.53 15.62
N HIS A 238 -0.24 -5.03 15.82
CA HIS A 238 0.53 -4.80 17.04
C HIS A 238 1.49 -3.61 16.92
N PRO A 239 1.84 -2.96 18.04
CA PRO A 239 2.90 -1.95 18.08
C PRO A 239 4.27 -2.55 17.76
N HIS A 240 5.09 -1.79 17.03
CA HIS A 240 6.46 -2.17 16.68
C HIS A 240 7.46 -1.06 16.99
N GLN A 241 8.73 -1.45 17.12
CA GLN A 241 9.88 -0.56 17.09
C GLN A 241 10.81 -1.04 15.98
N HIS A 242 11.08 -0.20 15.00
CA HIS A 242 11.89 -0.60 13.85
C HIS A 242 12.76 0.53 13.33
N PHE A 243 13.78 0.17 12.56
CA PHE A 243 14.62 1.12 11.86
C PHE A 243 13.86 1.75 10.69
N GLY A 244 13.97 3.07 10.55
CA GLY A 244 13.41 3.80 9.43
C GLY A 244 14.07 5.16 9.24
N ILE A 245 13.41 6.05 8.54
CA ILE A 245 13.77 7.46 8.41
C ILE A 245 12.68 8.34 9.00
N ASP A 246 13.06 9.45 9.62
CA ASP A 246 12.12 10.47 10.06
C ASP A 246 11.69 11.38 8.90
N ASP A 247 10.79 12.33 9.15
CA ASP A 247 10.32 13.26 8.12
C ASP A 247 11.44 14.17 7.55
N LEU A 248 12.53 14.34 8.28
CA LEU A 248 13.70 15.09 7.83
C LEU A 248 14.68 14.24 7.00
N GLY A 249 14.41 12.93 6.86
CA GLY A 249 15.24 11.98 6.12
C GLY A 249 16.39 11.39 6.95
N HIS A 250 16.43 11.60 8.26
CA HIS A 250 17.46 11.03 9.12
C HIS A 250 17.12 9.60 9.54
N PRO A 251 18.12 8.71 9.66
CA PRO A 251 17.92 7.40 10.27
C PRO A 251 17.34 7.53 11.68
N ALA A 252 16.27 6.79 11.95
CA ALA A 252 15.54 6.88 13.21
C ALA A 252 15.03 5.52 13.69
N LEU A 253 14.85 5.39 15.02
CA LEU A 253 14.02 4.35 15.61
C LEU A 253 12.56 4.81 15.57
N LEU A 254 11.77 4.20 14.70
CA LEU A 254 10.34 4.47 14.60
C LEU A 254 9.57 3.62 15.60
N GLN A 255 8.56 4.20 16.23
CA GLN A 255 7.64 3.53 17.16
C GLN A 255 6.23 3.63 16.62
N THR A 256 5.56 2.50 16.45
CA THR A 256 4.21 2.41 15.90
C THR A 256 3.21 2.00 16.98
N ARG A 257 1.91 2.17 16.69
CA ARG A 257 0.82 1.86 17.63
C ARG A 257 0.06 0.59 17.27
N GLY A 258 0.32 0.01 16.10
CA GLY A 258 -0.49 -1.01 15.50
C GLY A 258 -1.61 -0.42 14.62
N ASN A 259 -1.95 -1.14 13.55
CA ASN A 259 -3.01 -0.77 12.62
C ASN A 259 -4.09 -1.87 12.58
N PRO A 260 -5.26 -1.65 13.22
CA PRO A 260 -6.36 -2.62 13.22
C PRO A 260 -7.18 -2.61 11.92
N ASP A 261 -6.94 -1.65 11.02
CA ASP A 261 -7.72 -1.46 9.79
C ASP A 261 -7.17 -2.28 8.61
N THR A 262 -6.63 -3.46 8.91
CA THR A 262 -6.12 -4.36 7.88
C THR A 262 -7.18 -5.36 7.40
N HIS A 263 -7.04 -5.83 6.17
CA HIS A 263 -7.95 -6.80 5.57
C HIS A 263 -7.28 -7.66 4.50
N LEU A 264 -7.91 -8.77 4.15
CA LEU A 264 -7.42 -9.71 3.16
C LEU A 264 -7.79 -9.26 1.73
N VAL A 265 -6.84 -9.40 0.80
CA VAL A 265 -7.08 -9.22 -0.64
C VAL A 265 -6.80 -10.53 -1.37
N LEU A 266 -7.84 -11.14 -1.96
CA LEU A 266 -7.74 -12.35 -2.78
C LEU A 266 -7.35 -11.96 -4.21
N ARG A 267 -6.17 -12.44 -4.67
CA ARG A 267 -5.63 -12.11 -6.01
C ARG A 267 -5.39 -13.34 -6.89
N GLY A 268 -5.85 -14.53 -6.44
CA GLY A 268 -5.53 -15.81 -7.03
C GLY A 268 -4.10 -16.27 -6.71
N GLY A 269 -3.66 -17.38 -7.28
CA GLY A 269 -2.30 -17.91 -7.10
C GLY A 269 -1.99 -19.03 -8.07
N HIS A 270 -0.70 -19.20 -8.45
CA HIS A 270 -0.21 -20.23 -9.37
C HIS A 270 -1.06 -20.43 -10.66
N GLY A 271 -1.63 -19.32 -11.18
CA GLY A 271 -2.50 -19.36 -12.35
C GLY A 271 -3.94 -19.79 -12.08
N ALA A 272 -4.30 -20.06 -10.84
CA ALA A 272 -5.68 -20.40 -10.42
C ALA A 272 -6.38 -19.20 -9.76
N PRO A 273 -7.65 -18.95 -10.06
CA PRO A 273 -8.45 -17.95 -9.37
C PRO A 273 -8.81 -18.40 -7.93
N ASN A 274 -9.20 -17.43 -7.07
CA ASN A 274 -9.69 -17.70 -5.71
C ASN A 274 -10.82 -16.73 -5.29
N TYR A 275 -11.70 -16.39 -6.23
CA TYR A 275 -12.82 -15.47 -6.03
C TYR A 275 -14.20 -16.19 -5.97
N ASP A 276 -14.24 -17.48 -6.29
CA ASP A 276 -15.45 -18.27 -6.19
C ASP A 276 -15.92 -18.45 -4.73
N ALA A 277 -17.19 -18.85 -4.56
CA ALA A 277 -17.82 -18.95 -3.24
C ALA A 277 -17.08 -19.90 -2.28
N ASP A 278 -16.54 -21.01 -2.79
CA ASP A 278 -15.81 -21.98 -1.95
C ASP A 278 -14.47 -21.40 -1.48
N SER A 279 -13.75 -20.69 -2.38
CA SER A 279 -12.51 -19.99 -2.07
C SER A 279 -12.74 -18.86 -1.06
N VAL A 280 -13.78 -18.06 -1.23
CA VAL A 280 -14.17 -17.00 -0.29
C VAL A 280 -14.56 -17.58 1.07
N ALA A 281 -15.33 -18.65 1.09
CA ALA A 281 -15.67 -19.35 2.34
C ALA A 281 -14.44 -19.95 3.03
N ALA A 282 -13.48 -20.47 2.28
CA ALA A 282 -12.20 -20.94 2.83
C ALA A 282 -11.37 -19.78 3.42
N ALA A 283 -11.34 -18.63 2.74
CA ALA A 283 -10.67 -17.43 3.24
C ALA A 283 -11.31 -16.92 4.54
N ARG A 284 -12.64 -16.88 4.62
CA ARG A 284 -13.38 -16.51 5.83
C ARG A 284 -13.02 -17.44 7.00
N ARG A 285 -13.05 -18.76 6.79
CA ARG A 285 -12.64 -19.74 7.84
C ARG A 285 -11.19 -19.56 8.29
N ALA A 286 -10.29 -19.21 7.37
CA ALA A 286 -8.88 -18.96 7.71
C ALA A 286 -8.72 -17.71 8.59
N LEU A 287 -9.44 -16.64 8.31
CA LEU A 287 -9.47 -15.42 9.12
C LEU A 287 -10.10 -15.69 10.50
N GLU A 288 -11.25 -16.32 10.56
CA GLU A 288 -11.96 -16.68 11.79
C GLU A 288 -11.10 -17.56 12.72
N LYS A 289 -10.40 -18.55 12.16
CA LYS A 289 -9.48 -19.41 12.91
C LYS A 289 -8.36 -18.63 13.62
N GLN A 290 -7.97 -17.50 13.07
CA GLN A 290 -6.95 -16.62 13.64
C GLN A 290 -7.53 -15.48 14.47
N GLY A 291 -8.85 -15.42 14.64
CA GLY A 291 -9.53 -14.33 15.36
C GLY A 291 -9.51 -13.00 14.62
N ILE A 292 -9.33 -13.01 13.30
CA ILE A 292 -9.31 -11.83 12.43
C ILE A 292 -10.70 -11.60 11.86
N ALA A 293 -11.17 -10.35 11.83
CA ALA A 293 -12.45 -10.00 11.23
C ALA A 293 -12.50 -10.38 9.74
N SER A 294 -13.60 -10.97 9.29
CA SER A 294 -13.80 -11.42 7.91
C SER A 294 -14.07 -10.24 6.97
N ARG A 295 -13.02 -9.47 6.67
CA ARG A 295 -13.01 -8.36 5.73
C ARG A 295 -12.24 -8.80 4.48
N ILE A 296 -12.94 -9.10 3.40
CA ILE A 296 -12.34 -9.65 2.18
C ILE A 296 -12.57 -8.70 1.00
N MET A 297 -11.49 -8.39 0.28
CA MET A 297 -11.50 -7.75 -1.02
C MET A 297 -11.08 -8.75 -2.08
N VAL A 298 -11.67 -8.69 -3.28
CA VAL A 298 -11.25 -9.50 -4.43
C VAL A 298 -10.56 -8.61 -5.45
N ASP A 299 -9.31 -8.91 -5.73
CA ASP A 299 -8.58 -8.34 -6.86
C ASP A 299 -9.04 -9.04 -8.15
N CYS A 300 -9.81 -8.36 -8.97
CA CYS A 300 -10.40 -8.88 -10.20
C CYS A 300 -9.38 -9.06 -11.34
N SER A 301 -8.18 -8.49 -11.20
CA SER A 301 -7.09 -8.66 -12.15
C SER A 301 -6.18 -9.85 -11.78
N HIS A 302 -4.91 -9.81 -12.17
CA HIS A 302 -3.88 -10.79 -11.81
C HIS A 302 -4.30 -12.25 -12.12
N ALA A 303 -4.14 -13.19 -11.17
CA ALA A 303 -4.47 -14.58 -11.42
C ALA A 303 -5.99 -14.84 -11.45
N ASN A 304 -6.79 -14.01 -10.80
CA ASN A 304 -8.25 -14.13 -10.83
C ASN A 304 -8.84 -13.94 -12.24
N SER A 305 -8.25 -13.07 -13.06
CA SER A 305 -8.61 -12.93 -14.49
C SER A 305 -7.69 -13.71 -15.44
N GLY A 306 -6.68 -14.41 -14.91
CA GLY A 306 -5.61 -14.99 -15.73
C GLY A 306 -4.81 -13.91 -16.47
N LYS A 307 -4.70 -12.70 -15.93
CA LYS A 307 -4.10 -11.49 -16.51
C LYS A 307 -4.76 -11.00 -17.80
N ASN A 308 -5.97 -11.46 -18.08
CA ASN A 308 -6.77 -10.96 -19.21
C ASN A 308 -7.73 -9.88 -18.67
N PRO A 309 -7.55 -8.59 -19.02
CA PRO A 309 -8.39 -7.51 -18.49
C PRO A 309 -9.87 -7.68 -18.84
N LEU A 310 -10.19 -8.30 -19.98
CA LEU A 310 -11.57 -8.53 -20.40
C LEU A 310 -12.33 -9.55 -19.54
N ARG A 311 -11.64 -10.27 -18.64
CA ARG A 311 -12.25 -11.19 -17.67
C ARG A 311 -12.57 -10.52 -16.33
N GLN A 312 -12.07 -9.33 -16.04
CA GLN A 312 -12.34 -8.61 -14.80
C GLN A 312 -13.84 -8.39 -14.56
N PRO A 313 -14.67 -8.03 -15.56
CA PRO A 313 -16.12 -7.91 -15.35
C PRO A 313 -16.80 -9.19 -14.86
N ALA A 314 -16.35 -10.37 -15.32
CA ALA A 314 -16.90 -11.65 -14.86
C ALA A 314 -16.53 -11.94 -13.40
N VAL A 315 -15.32 -11.57 -12.96
CA VAL A 315 -14.90 -11.69 -11.56
C VAL A 315 -15.72 -10.77 -10.67
N LEU A 316 -15.91 -9.50 -11.07
CA LEU A 316 -16.79 -8.56 -10.36
C LEU A 316 -18.22 -9.07 -10.28
N GLN A 317 -18.77 -9.61 -11.37
CA GLN A 317 -20.12 -10.17 -11.40
C GLN A 317 -20.29 -11.29 -10.37
N SER A 318 -19.31 -12.21 -10.27
CA SER A 318 -19.31 -13.27 -9.26
C SER A 318 -19.30 -12.72 -7.81
N VAL A 319 -18.53 -11.65 -7.55
CA VAL A 319 -18.54 -10.99 -6.23
C VAL A 319 -19.91 -10.40 -5.90
N ILE A 320 -20.55 -9.73 -6.88
CA ILE A 320 -21.89 -9.17 -6.70
C ILE A 320 -22.92 -10.27 -6.42
N GLU A 321 -22.92 -11.35 -7.19
CA GLU A 321 -23.82 -12.49 -7.00
C GLU A 321 -23.66 -13.11 -5.60
N GLN A 322 -22.45 -13.28 -5.11
CA GLN A 322 -22.19 -13.77 -3.76
C GLN A 322 -22.70 -12.80 -2.69
N ARG A 323 -22.53 -11.49 -2.87
CA ARG A 323 -23.08 -10.48 -1.94
C ARG A 323 -24.62 -10.52 -1.92
N LEU A 324 -25.27 -10.60 -3.08
CA LEU A 324 -26.70 -10.71 -3.20
C LEU A 324 -27.23 -12.03 -2.58
N ALA A 325 -26.42 -13.08 -2.62
CA ALA A 325 -26.69 -14.35 -1.90
C ALA A 325 -26.43 -14.24 -0.39
N GLY A 326 -25.99 -13.09 0.14
CA GLY A 326 -25.84 -12.82 1.57
C GLY A 326 -24.41 -12.91 2.10
N ASP A 327 -23.36 -13.13 1.28
CA ASP A 327 -21.98 -13.12 1.78
C ASP A 327 -21.46 -11.69 1.96
N MET A 328 -21.73 -11.15 3.14
CA MET A 328 -21.30 -9.81 3.52
C MET A 328 -19.83 -9.73 3.98
N SER A 329 -19.05 -10.80 3.94
CA SER A 329 -17.61 -10.76 4.16
C SER A 329 -16.85 -10.12 3.00
N LEU A 330 -17.44 -10.16 1.80
CA LEU A 330 -16.93 -9.48 0.59
C LEU A 330 -17.16 -7.97 0.70
N ARG A 331 -16.15 -7.22 1.10
CA ARG A 331 -16.23 -5.77 1.36
C ARG A 331 -15.78 -4.91 0.19
N GLY A 332 -15.02 -5.46 -0.74
CA GLY A 332 -14.51 -4.66 -1.85
C GLY A 332 -13.96 -5.48 -3.00
N VAL A 333 -13.68 -4.76 -4.08
CA VAL A 333 -13.01 -5.27 -5.28
C VAL A 333 -11.89 -4.32 -5.71
N MET A 334 -10.91 -4.87 -6.43
CA MET A 334 -9.86 -4.10 -7.08
C MET A 334 -9.87 -4.40 -8.58
N LEU A 335 -9.73 -3.36 -9.41
CA LEU A 335 -9.83 -3.44 -10.87
C LEU A 335 -8.71 -2.64 -11.52
N GLU A 336 -8.11 -3.19 -12.58
CA GLU A 336 -7.15 -2.49 -13.42
C GLU A 336 -7.84 -1.96 -14.68
N SER A 337 -7.97 -0.63 -14.77
CA SER A 337 -8.68 0.09 -15.82
C SER A 337 -7.92 1.31 -16.27
N HIS A 338 -8.00 1.66 -17.55
CA HIS A 338 -7.41 2.88 -18.13
C HIS A 338 -8.34 3.46 -19.20
N LEU A 339 -7.91 4.52 -19.90
CA LEU A 339 -8.70 5.13 -20.96
C LEU A 339 -8.99 4.16 -22.12
N PHE A 340 -8.01 3.31 -22.48
CA PHE A 340 -8.14 2.32 -23.54
C PHE A 340 -7.72 0.93 -23.07
N ASP A 341 -8.25 -0.10 -23.74
CA ASP A 341 -8.03 -1.50 -23.40
C ASP A 341 -6.59 -1.96 -23.63
N GLY A 342 -6.17 -2.92 -22.80
CA GLY A 342 -4.95 -3.70 -22.98
C GLY A 342 -3.71 -3.06 -22.41
N CYS A 343 -2.58 -3.39 -23.00
CA CYS A 343 -1.26 -2.86 -22.67
C CYS A 343 -0.39 -2.76 -23.93
N GLN A 344 0.72 -2.02 -23.80
CA GLN A 344 1.73 -1.84 -24.84
C GLN A 344 3.12 -2.00 -24.23
N PRO A 345 4.13 -2.42 -25.02
CA PRO A 345 5.51 -2.39 -24.57
C PRO A 345 6.01 -0.95 -24.43
N LEU A 346 7.00 -0.74 -23.56
CA LEU A 346 7.70 0.54 -23.49
C LEU A 346 8.45 0.77 -24.81
N ALA A 347 8.17 1.88 -25.48
CA ALA A 347 8.72 2.27 -26.77
C ALA A 347 8.89 3.80 -26.82
N ALA A 348 9.61 4.31 -27.83
CA ALA A 348 9.83 5.75 -27.99
C ALA A 348 8.52 6.51 -28.25
N GLU A 349 7.56 5.90 -28.93
CA GLU A 349 6.21 6.45 -29.10
C GLU A 349 5.20 5.54 -28.41
N LEU A 350 4.44 6.11 -27.49
CA LEU A 350 3.40 5.41 -26.74
C LEU A 350 2.02 5.86 -27.19
N ARG A 351 1.10 4.92 -27.25
CA ARG A 351 -0.33 5.23 -27.45
C ARG A 351 -0.86 5.85 -26.14
N TYR A 352 -1.45 7.02 -26.26
CA TYR A 352 -2.06 7.73 -25.15
C TYR A 352 -3.12 6.87 -24.43
N GLY A 353 -3.12 6.88 -23.11
CA GLY A 353 -4.12 6.22 -22.28
C GLY A 353 -4.13 4.68 -22.34
N VAL A 354 -3.05 4.05 -22.84
CA VAL A 354 -2.85 2.60 -22.86
C VAL A 354 -1.75 2.23 -21.87
N SER A 355 -2.01 1.25 -20.99
CA SER A 355 -1.05 0.79 -19.98
C SER A 355 0.28 0.33 -20.59
N ILE A 356 1.40 0.63 -19.91
CA ILE A 356 2.75 0.11 -20.25
C ILE A 356 3.18 -1.03 -19.31
N THR A 357 2.26 -1.50 -18.46
CA THR A 357 2.49 -2.61 -17.52
C THR A 357 1.47 -3.71 -17.77
N ASP A 358 0.69 -4.16 -16.77
CA ASP A 358 -0.32 -5.18 -17.01
C ASP A 358 -1.53 -4.58 -17.78
N GLY A 359 -2.24 -5.42 -18.54
CA GLY A 359 -3.39 -4.99 -19.34
C GLY A 359 -4.52 -4.44 -18.48
N CYS A 360 -5.10 -3.33 -18.91
CA CYS A 360 -6.22 -2.65 -18.28
C CYS A 360 -7.51 -2.81 -19.11
N LEU A 361 -8.65 -2.76 -18.42
CA LEU A 361 -9.96 -2.60 -19.05
C LEU A 361 -10.12 -1.15 -19.50
N GLY A 362 -10.60 -0.90 -20.72
CA GLY A 362 -10.83 0.45 -21.23
C GLY A 362 -12.01 1.16 -20.57
N TRP A 363 -12.06 2.49 -20.69
CA TRP A 363 -13.03 3.33 -19.98
C TRP A 363 -14.49 2.96 -20.30
N ALA A 364 -14.85 2.78 -21.58
CA ALA A 364 -16.24 2.48 -21.95
C ALA A 364 -16.78 1.19 -21.29
N ALA A 365 -15.95 0.14 -21.24
CA ALA A 365 -16.31 -1.10 -20.57
C ALA A 365 -16.33 -0.93 -19.05
N THR A 366 -15.42 -0.12 -18.49
CA THR A 366 -15.37 0.21 -17.07
C THR A 366 -16.62 0.95 -16.61
N GLU A 367 -17.00 2.01 -17.29
CA GLU A 367 -18.20 2.80 -16.97
C GLU A 367 -19.45 1.93 -17.02
N HIS A 368 -19.63 1.17 -18.10
CA HIS A 368 -20.75 0.24 -18.24
C HIS A 368 -20.80 -0.78 -17.09
N MET A 369 -19.66 -1.37 -16.76
CA MET A 369 -19.53 -2.37 -15.70
C MET A 369 -19.89 -1.78 -14.33
N LEU A 370 -19.42 -0.58 -13.98
CA LEU A 370 -19.71 0.05 -12.68
C LEU A 370 -21.18 0.47 -12.57
N ARG A 371 -21.79 1.03 -13.64
CA ARG A 371 -23.22 1.35 -13.65
C ARG A 371 -24.08 0.10 -13.48
N LYS A 372 -23.75 -0.99 -14.20
CA LYS A 372 -24.43 -2.28 -14.07
C LYS A 372 -24.30 -2.84 -12.66
N ALA A 373 -23.10 -2.80 -12.08
CA ALA A 373 -22.83 -3.29 -10.72
C ALA A 373 -23.68 -2.52 -9.67
N ALA A 374 -23.74 -1.19 -9.77
CA ALA A 374 -24.55 -0.37 -8.89
C ALA A 374 -26.06 -0.68 -9.05
N GLN A 375 -26.52 -0.88 -10.29
CA GLN A 375 -27.93 -1.24 -10.53
C GLN A 375 -28.27 -2.59 -9.90
N GLN A 376 -27.46 -3.62 -10.07
CA GLN A 376 -27.70 -4.93 -9.49
C GLN A 376 -27.71 -4.96 -7.95
N LEU A 377 -26.94 -4.06 -7.32
CA LEU A 377 -26.91 -3.94 -5.85
C LEU A 377 -28.09 -3.12 -5.29
N ARG A 378 -28.83 -2.35 -6.14
CA ARG A 378 -30.06 -1.64 -5.77
C ARG A 378 -31.29 -2.55 -5.79
N ASP A 379 -31.30 -3.52 -6.73
CA ASP A 379 -32.43 -4.44 -6.97
C ASP A 379 -32.45 -5.57 -5.91
#